data_00e4f2be1068b6934e07af819984461b
#
_entry.id   00e4f2be1068b6934e07af819984461b
#
_cell.length_a   1.000
_cell.length_b   1.000
_cell.length_c   1.000
_cell.angle_alpha   90.00
_cell.angle_beta   90.00
_cell.angle_gamma   90.00
#
_symmetry.space_group_name_H-M   'P 1'
#
loop_
_entity.id
_entity.type
_entity.pdbx_description
1 polymer ?
#
loop_
_entity_poly.entity_id
_entity_poly.type
_entity_poly.pdbx_seq_one_letter_code
_entity_poly.pdbx_strand_id
1 'polypeptide(L)'
;MTDRLRQIYRAVLIQISRDLDKEQCKELQFLCTELVPRRNEGVLSLFRSLEEAAKMSWVDVTFLEECMHDIGREDLVVRLTTFQRKRDLSILLNFYVKKRNGLHPFDQSSASNAAEYLVQLMEGFQGRLDVRGMLRSSGKNPKDLWLHFVKECSPPQSMTWGKLSMLVAIAGEIIAVSSSFSEKIPGEQDEAMKMCIALADELCHPMLQLGTWNDFCAYVKKKHNQVFRGQDIGRSPNLSWERQIANTVKELEKAIFSQ
;
A
#
# COMPACT_ATOMS: atom_id res chain seq x y z
N MET A 1 14.68 1.65 1.75
CA MET A 1 13.21 1.87 1.78
C MET A 1 12.84 3.26 2.26
N THR A 2 13.22 3.59 3.45
CA THR A 2 12.87 4.83 4.15
C THR A 2 13.20 6.08 3.34
N ASP A 3 14.36 6.12 2.69
CA ASP A 3 14.82 7.32 1.98
C ASP A 3 13.99 7.65 0.74
N ARG A 4 13.54 6.62 0.00
CA ARG A 4 12.70 6.83 -1.18
C ARG A 4 11.30 7.30 -0.80
N LEU A 5 10.68 6.72 0.23
CA LEU A 5 9.39 7.20 0.74
C LEU A 5 9.51 8.62 1.32
N ARG A 6 10.63 8.95 1.98
CA ARG A 6 10.92 10.33 2.41
C ARG A 6 11.08 11.30 1.24
N GLN A 7 11.69 10.87 0.14
CA GLN A 7 11.78 11.70 -1.08
C GLN A 7 10.40 11.98 -1.67
N ILE A 8 9.53 10.95 -1.75
CA ILE A 8 8.15 11.12 -2.22
C ILE A 8 7.38 12.07 -1.29
N TYR A 9 7.50 11.90 0.02
CA TYR A 9 6.91 12.80 1.02
C TYR A 9 7.35 14.26 0.80
N ARG A 10 8.65 14.50 0.66
CA ARG A 10 9.17 15.86 0.39
C ARG A 10 8.65 16.43 -0.91
N ALA A 11 8.52 15.61 -1.96
CA ALA A 11 7.93 16.04 -3.22
C ALA A 11 6.45 16.46 -3.04
N VAL A 12 5.67 15.72 -2.24
CA VAL A 12 4.29 16.09 -1.90
C VAL A 12 4.25 17.43 -1.16
N LEU A 13 5.10 17.64 -0.15
CA LEU A 13 5.16 18.92 0.58
C LEU A 13 5.52 20.10 -0.33
N ILE A 14 6.46 19.91 -1.25
CA ILE A 14 6.82 20.96 -2.24
C ILE A 14 5.62 21.27 -3.14
N GLN A 15 4.88 20.27 -3.59
CA GLN A 15 3.69 20.50 -4.41
C GLN A 15 2.62 21.26 -3.62
N ILE A 16 2.32 20.84 -2.38
CA ILE A 16 1.40 21.54 -1.49
C ILE A 16 1.82 23.00 -1.31
N SER A 17 3.10 23.26 -1.04
CA SER A 17 3.58 24.63 -0.85
C SER A 17 3.44 25.52 -2.08
N ARG A 18 3.38 24.95 -3.28
CA ARG A 18 3.16 25.69 -4.55
C ARG A 18 1.70 25.94 -4.84
N ASP A 19 0.83 25.08 -4.34
CA ASP A 19 -0.62 25.12 -4.60
C ASP A 19 -1.35 26.01 -3.58
N LEU A 20 -0.69 26.41 -2.47
CA LEU A 20 -1.21 27.34 -1.49
C LEU A 20 -1.00 28.79 -1.98
N ASP A 21 -2.05 29.59 -1.95
CA ASP A 21 -1.98 31.02 -2.21
C ASP A 21 -1.47 31.79 -0.96
N LYS A 22 -1.29 33.12 -1.10
CA LYS A 22 -0.74 33.96 -0.02
C LYS A 22 -1.64 34.03 1.21
N GLU A 23 -2.96 33.98 1.04
CA GLU A 23 -3.90 34.06 2.15
C GLU A 23 -3.94 32.74 2.91
N GLN A 24 -4.05 31.62 2.19
CA GLN A 24 -3.97 30.26 2.75
C GLN A 24 -2.64 30.02 3.48
N CYS A 25 -1.53 30.58 2.97
CA CYS A 25 -0.25 30.52 3.68
C CYS A 25 -0.30 31.24 5.04
N LYS A 26 -1.00 32.39 5.13
CA LYS A 26 -1.15 33.12 6.41
C LYS A 26 -2.08 32.38 7.35
N GLU A 27 -3.20 31.84 6.86
CA GLU A 27 -4.13 31.03 7.64
C GLU A 27 -3.41 29.80 8.24
N LEU A 28 -2.64 29.09 7.41
CA LEU A 28 -1.84 27.95 7.87
C LEU A 28 -0.79 28.36 8.92
N GLN A 29 -0.10 29.49 8.72
CA GLN A 29 0.82 30.02 9.71
C GLN A 29 0.13 30.39 11.02
N PHE A 30 -1.09 30.95 10.96
CA PHE A 30 -1.90 31.28 12.12
C PHE A 30 -2.28 30.04 12.91
N LEU A 31 -2.76 28.97 12.26
CA LEU A 31 -3.08 27.68 12.89
C LEU A 31 -1.87 27.06 13.61
N CYS A 32 -0.68 27.29 13.09
CA CYS A 32 0.56 26.74 13.65
C CYS A 32 1.28 27.68 14.66
N THR A 33 0.75 28.87 14.96
CA THR A 33 1.48 29.93 15.70
C THR A 33 1.95 29.49 17.10
N GLU A 34 1.19 28.63 17.78
CA GLU A 34 1.54 28.14 19.12
C GLU A 34 2.55 26.99 19.10
N LEU A 35 2.73 26.35 17.94
CA LEU A 35 3.52 25.13 17.78
C LEU A 35 4.94 25.39 17.28
N VAL A 36 5.14 26.51 16.56
CA VAL A 36 6.40 26.81 15.88
C VAL A 36 6.80 28.29 16.06
N PRO A 37 8.11 28.61 16.03
CA PRO A 37 8.59 29.98 16.15
C PRO A 37 8.03 30.90 15.06
N ARG A 38 7.69 32.13 15.40
CA ARG A 38 7.09 33.16 14.51
C ARG A 38 7.97 33.60 13.31
N ARG A 39 9.18 33.10 13.16
CA ARG A 39 10.16 33.49 12.12
C ARG A 39 10.17 32.55 10.90
N ASN A 40 9.04 32.06 10.48
CA ASN A 40 9.00 31.20 9.29
C ASN A 40 8.89 32.05 8.02
N GLU A 41 9.94 32.06 7.21
CA GLU A 41 10.02 32.76 5.93
C GLU A 41 9.38 31.96 4.78
N GLY A 42 8.20 31.39 4.98
CA GLY A 42 7.45 30.67 3.97
C GLY A 42 6.99 29.28 4.41
N VAL A 43 6.11 28.68 3.60
CA VAL A 43 5.43 27.42 3.93
C VAL A 43 6.38 26.24 4.10
N LEU A 44 7.44 26.14 3.27
CA LEU A 44 8.42 25.05 3.43
C LEU A 44 9.24 25.17 4.71
N SER A 45 9.52 26.39 5.17
CA SER A 45 10.15 26.63 6.48
C SER A 45 9.21 26.25 7.62
N LEU A 46 7.90 26.54 7.47
CA LEU A 46 6.88 26.11 8.40
C LEU A 46 6.79 24.58 8.49
N PHE A 47 6.73 23.88 7.36
CA PHE A 47 6.72 22.42 7.35
C PHE A 47 7.94 21.83 8.06
N ARG A 48 9.13 22.38 7.82
CA ARG A 48 10.34 21.94 8.51
C ARG A 48 10.24 22.17 10.02
N SER A 49 9.74 23.32 10.47
CA SER A 49 9.55 23.58 11.89
C SER A 49 8.52 22.65 12.53
N LEU A 50 7.46 22.26 11.81
CA LEU A 50 6.49 21.26 12.25
C LEU A 50 7.11 19.87 12.37
N GLU A 51 8.00 19.49 11.45
CA GLU A 51 8.77 18.24 11.55
C GLU A 51 9.69 18.25 12.77
N GLU A 52 10.42 19.34 13.01
CA GLU A 52 11.31 19.54 14.16
C GLU A 52 10.52 19.51 15.48
N ALA A 53 9.30 20.02 15.49
CA ALA A 53 8.37 19.95 16.63
C ALA A 53 7.64 18.59 16.76
N ALA A 54 7.99 17.62 15.94
CA ALA A 54 7.35 16.29 15.88
C ALA A 54 5.82 16.31 15.70
N LYS A 55 5.28 17.36 15.06
CA LYS A 55 3.85 17.48 14.73
C LYS A 55 3.48 16.81 13.43
N MET A 56 4.45 16.61 12.54
CA MET A 56 4.29 15.88 11.30
C MET A 56 5.57 15.16 10.93
N SER A 57 5.44 14.12 10.12
CA SER A 57 6.57 13.37 9.56
C SER A 57 6.13 12.60 8.32
N TRP A 58 7.08 11.98 7.61
CA TRP A 58 6.74 11.06 6.50
C TRP A 58 5.90 9.85 6.95
N VAL A 59 5.86 9.55 8.24
CA VAL A 59 5.05 8.46 8.83
C VAL A 59 3.67 8.95 9.25
N ASP A 60 3.54 10.22 9.64
CA ASP A 60 2.29 10.79 10.12
C ASP A 60 2.14 12.22 9.59
N VAL A 61 1.12 12.43 8.78
CA VAL A 61 0.75 13.74 8.22
C VAL A 61 -0.63 14.20 8.69
N THR A 62 -1.21 13.53 9.70
CA THR A 62 -2.58 13.78 10.19
C THR A 62 -2.77 15.23 10.59
N PHE A 63 -1.82 15.81 11.33
CA PHE A 63 -1.89 17.22 11.71
C PHE A 63 -1.94 18.15 10.48
N LEU A 64 -1.19 17.84 9.43
CA LEU A 64 -1.20 18.65 8.22
C LEU A 64 -2.52 18.46 7.43
N GLU A 65 -3.11 17.26 7.44
CA GLU A 65 -4.44 17.01 6.87
C GLU A 65 -5.50 17.86 7.58
N GLU A 66 -5.50 17.90 8.91
CA GLU A 66 -6.39 18.74 9.72
C GLU A 66 -6.23 20.22 9.35
N CYS A 67 -5.00 20.72 9.29
CA CYS A 67 -4.74 22.11 8.89
C CYS A 67 -5.24 22.41 7.46
N MET A 68 -5.06 21.49 6.50
CA MET A 68 -5.55 21.67 5.13
C MET A 68 -7.08 21.69 5.07
N HIS A 69 -7.73 20.86 5.88
CA HIS A 69 -9.18 20.86 6.03
C HIS A 69 -9.68 22.20 6.60
N ASP A 70 -9.06 22.69 7.66
CA ASP A 70 -9.44 23.93 8.35
C ASP A 70 -9.33 25.18 7.44
N ILE A 71 -8.38 25.19 6.50
CA ILE A 71 -8.27 26.27 5.49
C ILE A 71 -9.06 25.97 4.21
N GLY A 72 -9.96 24.95 4.20
CA GLY A 72 -10.84 24.63 3.11
C GLY A 72 -10.18 24.01 1.87
N ARG A 73 -8.98 23.42 2.00
CA ARG A 73 -8.21 22.81 0.91
C ARG A 73 -8.37 21.28 0.86
N GLU A 74 -9.62 20.85 0.62
CA GLU A 74 -9.96 19.42 0.51
C GLU A 74 -9.15 18.69 -0.58
N ASP A 75 -8.76 19.38 -1.65
CA ASP A 75 -7.89 18.83 -2.69
C ASP A 75 -6.51 18.44 -2.15
N LEU A 76 -5.96 19.20 -1.20
CA LEU A 76 -4.70 18.90 -0.54
C LEU A 76 -4.85 17.81 0.53
N VAL A 77 -6.00 17.76 1.23
CA VAL A 77 -6.35 16.65 2.12
C VAL A 77 -6.34 15.34 1.34
N VAL A 78 -7.04 15.26 0.20
CA VAL A 78 -7.04 14.08 -0.68
C VAL A 78 -5.63 13.70 -1.13
N ARG A 79 -4.78 14.67 -1.43
CA ARG A 79 -3.38 14.42 -1.81
C ARG A 79 -2.57 13.79 -0.68
N LEU A 80 -2.70 14.31 0.55
CA LEU A 80 -2.02 13.78 1.75
C LEU A 80 -2.52 12.38 2.08
N THR A 81 -3.83 12.17 2.09
CA THR A 81 -4.44 10.84 2.31
C THR A 81 -3.98 9.84 1.24
N THR A 82 -3.89 10.25 -0.02
CA THR A 82 -3.35 9.44 -1.12
C THR A 82 -1.90 9.04 -0.84
N PHE A 83 -1.07 9.98 -0.41
CA PHE A 83 0.32 9.71 -0.02
C PHE A 83 0.39 8.68 1.13
N GLN A 84 -0.41 8.85 2.19
CA GLN A 84 -0.45 7.90 3.31
C GLN A 84 -0.80 6.50 2.83
N ARG A 85 -1.81 6.33 1.97
CA ARG A 85 -2.22 5.02 1.45
C ARG A 85 -1.13 4.36 0.61
N LYS A 86 -0.49 5.13 -0.29
CA LYS A 86 0.65 4.62 -1.07
C LYS A 86 1.80 4.18 -0.18
N ARG A 87 2.11 4.95 0.86
CA ARG A 87 3.13 4.62 1.86
C ARG A 87 2.78 3.31 2.59
N ASP A 88 1.57 3.22 3.14
CA ASP A 88 1.13 2.08 3.94
C ASP A 88 1.11 0.79 3.10
N LEU A 89 0.61 0.85 1.87
CA LEU A 89 0.67 -0.26 0.91
C LEU A 89 2.10 -0.65 0.54
N SER A 90 2.98 0.35 0.31
CA SER A 90 4.39 0.08 -0.01
C SER A 90 5.11 -0.63 1.15
N ILE A 91 4.84 -0.19 2.38
CA ILE A 91 5.38 -0.81 3.60
C ILE A 91 4.85 -2.23 3.76
N LEU A 92 3.54 -2.43 3.58
CA LEU A 92 2.91 -3.75 3.65
C LEU A 92 3.50 -4.71 2.62
N LEU A 93 3.62 -4.30 1.35
CA LEU A 93 4.22 -5.12 0.30
C LEU A 93 5.67 -5.49 0.61
N ASN A 94 6.45 -4.55 1.15
CA ASN A 94 7.82 -4.84 1.58
C ASN A 94 7.87 -5.84 2.75
N PHE A 95 6.97 -5.73 3.74
CA PHE A 95 6.86 -6.73 4.82
C PHE A 95 6.42 -8.08 4.28
N TYR A 96 5.47 -8.11 3.35
CA TYR A 96 5.02 -9.32 2.69
C TYR A 96 6.21 -10.06 2.04
N VAL A 97 6.97 -9.36 1.21
CA VAL A 97 8.15 -9.91 0.52
C VAL A 97 9.19 -10.45 1.51
N LYS A 98 9.49 -9.70 2.57
CA LYS A 98 10.42 -10.13 3.61
C LYS A 98 9.93 -11.40 4.31
N LYS A 99 8.68 -11.45 4.73
CA LYS A 99 8.07 -12.63 5.36
C LYS A 99 8.10 -13.83 4.42
N ARG A 100 7.74 -13.62 3.14
CA ARG A 100 7.73 -14.69 2.12
C ARG A 100 9.12 -15.28 1.86
N ASN A 101 10.15 -14.47 1.99
CA ASN A 101 11.56 -14.88 1.88
C ASN A 101 12.16 -15.38 3.20
N GLY A 102 11.35 -15.67 4.22
CA GLY A 102 11.81 -16.19 5.52
C GLY A 102 12.49 -15.16 6.42
N LEU A 103 12.44 -13.88 6.07
CA LEU A 103 12.92 -12.80 6.92
C LEU A 103 11.83 -12.37 7.90
N HIS A 104 12.14 -12.36 9.18
CA HIS A 104 11.23 -11.93 10.23
C HIS A 104 11.56 -10.50 10.65
N PRO A 105 10.93 -9.47 10.08
CA PRO A 105 11.13 -8.12 10.55
C PRO A 105 10.56 -7.97 11.96
N PHE A 106 11.37 -7.45 12.89
CA PHE A 106 10.93 -7.07 14.24
C PHE A 106 10.11 -5.77 14.15
N ASP A 107 8.84 -5.88 13.76
CA ASP A 107 7.94 -4.75 13.69
C ASP A 107 6.52 -5.26 13.96
N GLN A 108 5.85 -4.64 14.94
CA GLN A 108 4.47 -4.96 15.33
C GLN A 108 3.47 -3.96 14.75
N SER A 109 3.85 -3.23 13.70
CA SER A 109 2.95 -2.30 13.02
C SER A 109 1.74 -3.04 12.39
N SER A 110 0.67 -2.30 12.16
CA SER A 110 -0.53 -2.82 11.47
C SER A 110 -0.20 -3.38 10.08
N ALA A 111 0.76 -2.76 9.37
CA ALA A 111 1.23 -3.21 8.08
C ALA A 111 1.99 -4.55 8.16
N SER A 112 2.84 -4.74 9.17
CA SER A 112 3.55 -6.00 9.41
C SER A 112 2.58 -7.13 9.72
N ASN A 113 1.60 -6.89 10.60
CA ASN A 113 0.58 -7.86 10.96
C ASN A 113 -0.30 -8.22 9.76
N ALA A 114 -0.74 -7.23 8.97
CA ALA A 114 -1.54 -7.47 7.77
C ALA A 114 -0.74 -8.28 6.73
N ALA A 115 0.54 -7.99 6.55
CA ALA A 115 1.43 -8.76 5.66
C ALA A 115 1.55 -10.22 6.11
N GLU A 116 1.73 -10.47 7.42
CA GLU A 116 1.78 -11.83 7.95
C GLU A 116 0.48 -12.60 7.69
N TYR A 117 -0.68 -11.99 7.96
CA TYR A 117 -1.97 -12.62 7.70
C TYR A 117 -2.18 -12.92 6.21
N LEU A 118 -1.75 -12.02 5.31
CA LEU A 118 -1.84 -12.25 3.87
C LEU A 118 -0.90 -13.38 3.41
N VAL A 119 0.34 -13.46 3.94
CA VAL A 119 1.26 -14.56 3.63
C VAL A 119 0.65 -15.89 4.07
N GLN A 120 0.14 -15.99 5.30
CA GLN A 120 -0.48 -17.22 5.80
C GLN A 120 -1.73 -17.61 4.99
N LEU A 121 -2.56 -16.64 4.61
CA LEU A 121 -3.70 -16.88 3.71
C LEU A 121 -3.24 -17.44 2.37
N MET A 122 -2.17 -16.89 1.78
CA MET A 122 -1.63 -17.37 0.50
C MET A 122 -0.97 -18.74 0.62
N GLU A 123 -0.31 -19.05 1.73
CA GLU A 123 0.25 -20.39 1.99
C GLU A 123 -0.82 -21.48 2.02
N GLY A 124 -2.01 -21.18 2.56
CA GLY A 124 -3.17 -22.07 2.50
C GLY A 124 -3.67 -22.35 1.05
N PHE A 125 -3.26 -21.55 0.07
CA PHE A 125 -3.58 -21.71 -1.36
C PHE A 125 -2.43 -22.22 -2.20
N GLN A 126 -1.32 -22.62 -1.58
CA GLN A 126 -0.16 -23.19 -2.30
C GLN A 126 -0.58 -24.37 -3.18
N GLY A 127 -0.19 -24.30 -4.46
CA GLY A 127 -0.59 -25.24 -5.50
C GLY A 127 -1.77 -24.80 -6.38
N ARG A 128 -2.51 -23.74 -6.00
CA ARG A 128 -3.59 -23.18 -6.83
C ARG A 128 -3.19 -21.92 -7.62
N LEU A 129 -2.13 -21.23 -7.18
CA LEU A 129 -1.61 -20.05 -7.87
C LEU A 129 -0.09 -20.19 -8.08
N ASP A 130 0.31 -20.54 -9.28
CA ASP A 130 1.72 -20.62 -9.68
C ASP A 130 2.16 -19.31 -10.33
N VAL A 131 2.41 -18.27 -9.50
CA VAL A 131 2.91 -16.97 -9.99
C VAL A 131 4.24 -17.12 -10.74
N ARG A 132 5.09 -18.07 -10.34
CA ARG A 132 6.38 -18.32 -11.00
C ARG A 132 6.20 -18.89 -12.40
N GLY A 133 5.30 -19.87 -12.56
CA GLY A 133 4.94 -20.42 -13.85
C GLY A 133 4.29 -19.36 -14.74
N MET A 134 3.40 -18.56 -14.20
CA MET A 134 2.76 -17.45 -14.92
C MET A 134 3.76 -16.41 -15.43
N LEU A 135 4.73 -15.99 -14.61
CA LEU A 135 5.80 -15.07 -15.04
C LEU A 135 6.65 -15.67 -16.17
N ARG A 136 6.98 -16.97 -16.08
CA ARG A 136 7.78 -17.66 -17.11
C ARG A 136 7.00 -17.83 -18.42
N SER A 137 5.74 -18.23 -18.34
CA SER A 137 4.93 -18.50 -19.53
C SER A 137 4.44 -17.24 -20.25
N SER A 138 4.19 -16.16 -19.51
CA SER A 138 3.72 -14.90 -20.10
C SER A 138 4.79 -14.17 -20.90
N GLY A 139 6.08 -14.40 -20.64
CA GLY A 139 7.19 -13.63 -21.23
C GLY A 139 7.15 -12.13 -20.89
N LYS A 140 6.18 -11.69 -20.07
CA LYS A 140 6.01 -10.31 -19.65
C LYS A 140 6.93 -9.98 -18.46
N ASN A 141 7.33 -8.72 -18.34
CA ASN A 141 7.98 -8.31 -17.12
C ASN A 141 6.98 -8.29 -15.94
N PRO A 142 7.43 -8.40 -14.69
CA PRO A 142 6.55 -8.51 -13.53
C PRO A 142 5.56 -7.36 -13.37
N LYS A 143 5.97 -6.12 -13.71
CA LYS A 143 5.11 -4.95 -13.63
C LYS A 143 4.00 -4.98 -14.68
N ASP A 144 4.32 -5.36 -15.91
CA ASP A 144 3.33 -5.44 -17.00
C ASP A 144 2.33 -6.58 -16.75
N LEU A 145 2.81 -7.70 -16.20
CA LEU A 145 1.94 -8.77 -15.75
C LEU A 145 0.96 -8.27 -14.69
N TRP A 146 1.45 -7.56 -13.69
CA TRP A 146 0.63 -6.95 -12.64
C TRP A 146 -0.41 -5.96 -13.20
N LEU A 147 0.00 -5.03 -14.05
CA LEU A 147 -0.92 -4.06 -14.67
C LEU A 147 -2.02 -4.76 -15.48
N HIS A 148 -1.66 -5.85 -16.16
CA HIS A 148 -2.64 -6.68 -16.85
C HIS A 148 -3.64 -7.29 -15.86
N PHE A 149 -3.16 -7.83 -14.74
CA PHE A 149 -4.00 -8.36 -13.66
C PHE A 149 -4.99 -7.33 -13.13
N VAL A 150 -4.51 -6.15 -12.78
CA VAL A 150 -5.37 -5.09 -12.21
C VAL A 150 -6.47 -4.70 -13.20
N LYS A 151 -6.13 -4.56 -14.48
CA LYS A 151 -7.11 -4.20 -15.52
C LYS A 151 -8.21 -5.25 -15.69
N GLU A 152 -7.84 -6.52 -15.73
CA GLU A 152 -8.80 -7.62 -15.97
C GLU A 152 -9.66 -7.94 -14.73
N CYS A 153 -9.06 -7.85 -13.51
CA CYS A 153 -9.73 -8.28 -12.30
C CYS A 153 -10.45 -7.16 -11.55
N SER A 154 -10.25 -5.90 -11.95
CA SER A 154 -10.73 -4.74 -11.20
C SER A 154 -11.50 -3.74 -12.05
N PRO A 155 -12.63 -4.12 -12.66
CA PRO A 155 -13.53 -3.10 -13.14
C PRO A 155 -13.93 -2.22 -11.93
N PRO A 156 -13.84 -0.89 -12.05
CA PRO A 156 -13.97 0.06 -10.94
C PRO A 156 -15.23 -0.14 -10.08
N GLN A 157 -16.31 -0.62 -10.69
CA GLN A 157 -17.63 -0.79 -10.06
C GLN A 157 -17.78 -2.04 -9.21
N SER A 158 -16.80 -2.95 -9.18
CA SER A 158 -16.91 -4.25 -8.50
C SER A 158 -15.82 -4.52 -7.46
N MET A 159 -15.04 -3.50 -7.08
CA MET A 159 -14.01 -3.66 -6.07
C MET A 159 -14.63 -3.95 -4.71
N THR A 160 -14.03 -4.89 -3.99
CA THR A 160 -14.37 -5.26 -2.60
C THR A 160 -13.09 -5.44 -1.79
N TRP A 161 -13.19 -5.39 -0.48
CA TRP A 161 -12.05 -5.69 0.40
C TRP A 161 -11.42 -7.04 0.12
N GLY A 162 -12.24 -8.04 -0.25
CA GLY A 162 -11.76 -9.38 -0.62
C GLY A 162 -10.90 -9.35 -1.88
N LYS A 163 -11.37 -8.70 -2.93
CA LYS A 163 -10.60 -8.54 -4.18
C LYS A 163 -9.33 -7.73 -3.94
N LEU A 164 -9.42 -6.62 -3.21
CA LEU A 164 -8.25 -5.78 -2.92
C LEU A 164 -7.18 -6.54 -2.13
N SER A 165 -7.56 -7.25 -1.05
CA SER A 165 -6.59 -8.01 -0.25
C SER A 165 -5.91 -9.12 -1.05
N MET A 166 -6.63 -9.72 -1.98
CA MET A 166 -6.04 -10.71 -2.90
C MET A 166 -5.10 -10.06 -3.91
N LEU A 167 -5.46 -8.92 -4.49
CA LEU A 167 -4.55 -8.17 -5.37
C LEU A 167 -3.27 -7.78 -4.64
N VAL A 168 -3.37 -7.30 -3.40
CA VAL A 168 -2.20 -7.00 -2.56
C VAL A 168 -1.32 -8.24 -2.36
N ALA A 169 -1.92 -9.40 -2.06
CA ALA A 169 -1.19 -10.64 -1.86
C ALA A 169 -0.50 -11.12 -3.15
N ILE A 170 -1.20 -11.07 -4.29
CA ILE A 170 -0.62 -11.41 -5.60
C ILE A 170 0.52 -10.45 -5.97
N ALA A 171 0.35 -9.15 -5.72
CA ALA A 171 1.43 -8.18 -5.90
C ALA A 171 2.68 -8.56 -5.08
N GLY A 172 2.48 -8.93 -3.82
CA GLY A 172 3.53 -9.40 -2.94
C GLY A 172 4.24 -10.67 -3.47
N GLU A 173 3.48 -11.65 -3.97
CA GLU A 173 4.05 -12.86 -4.59
C GLU A 173 4.85 -12.54 -5.87
N ILE A 174 4.34 -11.67 -6.74
CA ILE A 174 5.05 -11.23 -7.94
C ILE A 174 6.39 -10.60 -7.58
N ILE A 175 6.42 -9.71 -6.57
CA ILE A 175 7.66 -9.06 -6.13
C ILE A 175 8.60 -10.09 -5.49
N ALA A 176 8.10 -10.97 -4.62
CA ALA A 176 8.91 -11.97 -3.93
C ALA A 176 9.56 -12.94 -4.93
N VAL A 177 8.81 -13.42 -5.92
CA VAL A 177 9.34 -14.28 -6.98
C VAL A 177 10.36 -13.54 -7.83
N SER A 178 10.09 -12.28 -8.21
CA SER A 178 11.01 -11.48 -9.03
C SER A 178 12.30 -11.17 -8.32
N SER A 179 12.25 -10.85 -7.02
CA SER A 179 13.45 -10.60 -6.21
C SER A 179 14.28 -11.84 -5.94
N SER A 180 13.67 -13.03 -5.87
CA SER A 180 14.41 -14.29 -5.68
C SER A 180 15.21 -14.75 -6.91
N PHE A 181 14.91 -14.24 -8.09
CA PHE A 181 15.70 -14.49 -9.30
C PHE A 181 17.00 -13.69 -9.33
N SER A 182 17.14 -12.72 -8.47
CA SER A 182 18.09 -11.62 -8.57
C SER A 182 19.12 -11.55 -7.42
N GLU A 183 19.14 -12.50 -6.47
CA GLU A 183 19.89 -12.45 -5.20
C GLU A 183 21.42 -12.24 -5.30
N LYS A 184 21.99 -12.02 -6.49
CA LYS A 184 23.45 -11.96 -6.70
C LYS A 184 24.03 -10.59 -7.08
N ILE A 185 23.21 -9.54 -7.21
CA ILE A 185 23.68 -8.24 -7.70
C ILE A 185 23.44 -7.08 -6.69
N PRO A 186 24.46 -6.30 -6.32
CA PRO A 186 24.25 -5.09 -5.49
C PRO A 186 23.35 -4.08 -6.19
N GLY A 187 22.28 -3.67 -5.53
CA GLY A 187 21.27 -2.72 -6.08
C GLY A 187 19.84 -3.26 -6.15
N GLU A 188 19.62 -4.55 -5.98
CA GLU A 188 18.34 -5.24 -6.20
C GLU A 188 17.29 -4.98 -5.14
N GLN A 189 17.69 -4.68 -3.90
CA GLN A 189 16.76 -4.21 -2.88
C GLN A 189 16.06 -2.90 -3.29
N ASP A 190 16.73 -2.09 -4.13
CA ASP A 190 16.13 -0.86 -4.67
C ASP A 190 15.10 -1.17 -5.76
N GLU A 191 15.30 -2.20 -6.60
CA GLU A 191 14.33 -2.61 -7.62
C GLU A 191 13.06 -3.23 -7.01
N ALA A 192 13.19 -4.12 -6.03
CA ALA A 192 12.04 -4.65 -5.30
C ALA A 192 11.24 -3.53 -4.64
N MET A 193 11.92 -2.52 -4.09
CA MET A 193 11.27 -1.36 -3.49
C MET A 193 10.59 -0.47 -4.53
N LYS A 194 11.22 -0.22 -5.67
CA LYS A 194 10.59 0.49 -6.78
C LYS A 194 9.30 -0.20 -7.21
N MET A 195 9.32 -1.54 -7.24
CA MET A 195 8.16 -2.34 -7.57
C MET A 195 7.08 -2.23 -6.48
N CYS A 196 7.43 -2.33 -5.18
CA CYS A 196 6.47 -2.10 -4.10
C CYS A 196 5.76 -0.74 -4.22
N ILE A 197 6.51 0.33 -4.49
CA ILE A 197 5.94 1.68 -4.65
C ILE A 197 5.06 1.76 -5.89
N ALA A 198 5.49 1.20 -7.03
CA ALA A 198 4.72 1.23 -8.27
C ALA A 198 3.40 0.45 -8.15
N LEU A 199 3.43 -0.74 -7.51
CA LEU A 199 2.23 -1.53 -7.30
C LEU A 199 1.29 -0.93 -6.24
N ALA A 200 1.86 -0.30 -5.21
CA ALA A 200 1.08 0.46 -4.23
C ALA A 200 0.37 1.65 -4.86
N ASP A 201 0.97 2.29 -5.87
CA ASP A 201 0.35 3.39 -6.62
C ASP A 201 -0.94 2.95 -7.31
N GLU A 202 -0.91 1.82 -7.98
CA GLU A 202 -2.08 1.24 -8.67
C GLU A 202 -3.18 0.77 -7.70
N LEU A 203 -2.81 0.28 -6.51
CA LEU A 203 -3.75 -0.20 -5.49
C LEU A 203 -4.35 0.92 -4.63
N CYS A 204 -3.73 2.09 -4.62
CA CYS A 204 -4.13 3.21 -3.77
C CYS A 204 -5.54 3.69 -4.07
N HIS A 205 -5.85 3.93 -5.34
CA HIS A 205 -7.16 4.44 -5.74
C HIS A 205 -8.33 3.48 -5.41
N PRO A 206 -8.26 2.17 -5.73
CA PRO A 206 -9.24 1.20 -5.25
C PRO A 206 -9.40 1.18 -3.73
N MET A 207 -8.31 1.31 -2.99
CA MET A 207 -8.36 1.33 -1.52
C MET A 207 -9.10 2.56 -0.99
N LEU A 208 -8.84 3.75 -1.54
CA LEU A 208 -9.50 4.98 -1.14
C LEU A 208 -11.02 4.92 -1.36
N GLN A 209 -11.47 4.23 -2.41
CA GLN A 209 -12.90 4.04 -2.67
C GLN A 209 -13.59 3.11 -1.67
N LEU A 210 -12.87 2.16 -1.07
CA LEU A 210 -13.41 1.18 -0.14
C LEU A 210 -13.43 1.67 1.31
N GLY A 211 -12.51 2.56 1.70
CA GLY A 211 -12.45 3.11 3.06
C GLY A 211 -11.03 3.38 3.54
N THR A 212 -10.82 3.19 4.83
CA THR A 212 -9.58 3.54 5.51
C THR A 212 -8.56 2.40 5.54
N TRP A 213 -7.30 2.73 5.87
CA TRP A 213 -6.26 1.74 6.16
C TRP A 213 -6.64 0.78 7.29
N ASN A 214 -7.27 1.31 8.33
CA ASN A 214 -7.70 0.52 9.48
C ASN A 214 -8.80 -0.48 9.09
N ASP A 215 -9.73 -0.09 8.20
CA ASP A 215 -10.77 -0.99 7.69
C ASP A 215 -10.15 -2.15 6.91
N PHE A 216 -9.14 -1.88 6.08
CA PHE A 216 -8.40 -2.91 5.37
C PHE A 216 -7.70 -3.88 6.33
N CYS A 217 -6.94 -3.38 7.30
CA CYS A 217 -6.25 -4.21 8.28
C CYS A 217 -7.22 -5.04 9.12
N ALA A 218 -8.35 -4.45 9.54
CA ALA A 218 -9.41 -5.15 10.27
C ALA A 218 -10.05 -6.25 9.42
N TYR A 219 -10.30 -5.99 8.14
CA TYR A 219 -10.81 -6.99 7.20
C TYR A 219 -9.86 -8.17 7.04
N VAL A 220 -8.58 -7.93 6.78
CA VAL A 220 -7.57 -8.98 6.60
C VAL A 220 -7.44 -9.82 7.86
N LYS A 221 -7.36 -9.20 9.05
CA LYS A 221 -7.34 -9.88 10.35
C LYS A 221 -8.58 -10.74 10.58
N LYS A 222 -9.76 -10.21 10.28
CA LYS A 222 -11.03 -10.94 10.39
C LYS A 222 -11.03 -12.18 9.50
N LYS A 223 -10.58 -12.04 8.25
CA LYS A 223 -10.52 -13.16 7.30
C LYS A 223 -9.53 -14.22 7.71
N HIS A 224 -8.33 -13.82 8.14
CA HIS A 224 -7.34 -14.73 8.69
C HIS A 224 -7.92 -15.55 9.86
N ASN A 225 -8.56 -14.89 10.85
CA ASN A 225 -9.16 -15.56 11.99
C ASN A 225 -10.29 -16.52 11.58
N GLN A 226 -11.08 -16.19 10.55
CA GLN A 226 -12.13 -17.07 10.04
C GLN A 226 -11.56 -18.35 9.40
N VAL A 227 -10.44 -18.24 8.67
CA VAL A 227 -9.81 -19.39 8.02
C VAL A 227 -9.13 -20.28 9.04
N PHE A 228 -8.32 -19.73 9.96
CA PHE A 228 -7.49 -20.52 10.87
C PHE A 228 -8.19 -20.95 12.17
N ARG A 229 -9.11 -20.13 12.73
CA ARG A 229 -9.87 -20.51 13.91
C ARG A 229 -11.13 -21.32 13.60
N GLY A 230 -11.66 -21.22 12.38
CA GLY A 230 -12.80 -22.02 11.92
C GLY A 230 -12.47 -23.51 11.74
N GLN A 231 -11.18 -23.86 11.61
CA GLN A 231 -10.74 -25.25 11.54
C GLN A 231 -10.91 -26.01 12.86
N ASP A 232 -10.84 -25.31 13.99
CA ASP A 232 -11.03 -25.93 15.32
C ASP A 232 -12.51 -26.30 15.65
N ILE A 233 -13.48 -25.84 14.87
CA ILE A 233 -14.93 -26.00 15.19
C ILE A 233 -15.63 -26.97 14.20
N GLY A 234 -14.90 -27.74 13.39
CA GLY A 234 -15.53 -28.74 12.50
C GLY A 234 -16.49 -28.19 11.45
N ARG A 235 -16.51 -26.87 11.20
CA ARG A 235 -17.30 -26.24 10.14
C ARG A 235 -16.45 -26.05 8.91
N SER A 236 -16.95 -26.50 7.77
CA SER A 236 -16.38 -26.33 6.43
C SER A 236 -15.82 -24.92 6.25
N PRO A 237 -14.56 -24.77 5.82
CA PRO A 237 -13.94 -23.47 5.59
C PRO A 237 -14.83 -22.63 4.66
N ASN A 238 -14.89 -21.34 4.95
CA ASN A 238 -15.82 -20.39 4.32
C ASN A 238 -15.60 -20.34 2.80
N LEU A 239 -16.33 -21.18 2.06
CA LEU A 239 -16.32 -21.36 0.60
C LEU A 239 -16.34 -20.06 -0.22
N SER A 240 -16.70 -18.92 0.40
CA SER A 240 -16.79 -17.64 -0.31
C SER A 240 -15.44 -17.03 -0.64
N TRP A 241 -14.46 -17.09 0.28
CA TRP A 241 -13.09 -16.59 0.03
C TRP A 241 -12.35 -17.49 -0.95
N GLU A 242 -12.42 -18.81 -0.74
CA GLU A 242 -11.82 -19.79 -1.66
C GLU A 242 -12.42 -19.69 -3.06
N ARG A 243 -13.75 -19.52 -3.19
CA ARG A 243 -14.38 -19.26 -4.48
C ARG A 243 -13.93 -17.94 -5.12
N GLN A 244 -13.81 -16.87 -4.34
CA GLN A 244 -13.33 -15.60 -4.87
C GLN A 244 -11.90 -15.73 -5.40
N ILE A 245 -11.01 -16.39 -4.67
CA ILE A 245 -9.65 -16.67 -5.15
C ILE A 245 -9.68 -17.58 -6.37
N ALA A 246 -10.38 -18.70 -6.30
CA ALA A 246 -10.45 -19.64 -7.43
C ALA A 246 -11.03 -18.99 -8.69
N ASN A 247 -12.04 -18.14 -8.57
CA ASN A 247 -12.60 -17.41 -9.69
C ASN A 247 -11.61 -16.38 -10.23
N THR A 248 -10.95 -15.63 -9.36
CA THR A 248 -9.97 -14.64 -9.77
C THR A 248 -8.76 -15.32 -10.40
N VAL A 249 -8.27 -16.43 -9.85
CA VAL A 249 -7.20 -17.24 -10.48
C VAL A 249 -7.61 -17.72 -11.86
N LYS A 250 -8.83 -18.23 -12.04
CA LYS A 250 -9.36 -18.66 -13.36
C LYS A 250 -9.47 -17.49 -14.35
N GLU A 251 -9.95 -16.33 -13.88
CA GLU A 251 -9.99 -15.11 -14.72
C GLU A 251 -8.57 -14.70 -15.16
N LEU A 252 -7.61 -14.85 -14.25
CA LEU A 252 -6.19 -14.58 -14.49
C LEU A 252 -5.56 -15.55 -15.49
N GLU A 253 -5.75 -16.85 -15.28
CA GLU A 253 -5.28 -17.88 -16.21
C GLU A 253 -5.87 -17.64 -17.60
N LYS A 254 -7.16 -17.35 -17.67
CA LYS A 254 -7.84 -17.04 -18.93
C LYS A 254 -7.25 -15.79 -19.59
N ALA A 255 -6.98 -14.73 -18.86
CA ALA A 255 -6.39 -13.50 -19.38
C ALA A 255 -4.94 -13.67 -19.88
N ILE A 256 -4.18 -14.60 -19.28
CA ILE A 256 -2.79 -14.91 -19.67
C ILE A 256 -2.73 -15.83 -20.89
N PHE A 257 -3.61 -16.83 -20.97
CA PHE A 257 -3.55 -17.90 -21.97
C PHE A 257 -4.52 -17.71 -23.14
N SER A 258 -5.35 -16.66 -23.14
CA SER A 258 -6.29 -16.35 -24.24
C SER A 258 -5.69 -15.44 -25.32
N GLN A 259 -4.37 -15.19 -25.29
CA GLN A 259 -3.61 -14.53 -26.35
C GLN A 259 -2.74 -15.58 -27.08
#